data_463050f95800c66a1af6c40f94626c2a
#
_entry.id   463050f95800c66a1af6c40f94626c2a
#
_cell.length_a   1.000
_cell.length_b   1.000
_cell.length_c   1.000
_cell.angle_alpha   90.00
_cell.angle_beta   90.00
_cell.angle_gamma   90.00
#
_symmetry.space_group_name_H-M   'P 1'
#
loop_
_entity.id
_entity.type
_entity.pdbx_description
1 polymer ?
#
loop_
_entity_poly.entity_id
_entity_poly.type
_entity_poly.pdbx_seq_one_letter_code
_entity_poly.pdbx_strand_id
1 'polypeptide(L)'
;MSKDTAVFHFGLMSDIQYADIESASNFGGHEYRDYRASLTHAQNAVEYWSSLESPLDFIAQLGDLIDGQNAGKYGQGLNFTEPQSKIALQQVQKVWAKCETTVYHAIGNHELYNFTWEELSLYLNCEASESGGQQIISDRSTGLFYHSFSPAVGWRFIVLNSYEENMILPRSEDSLKRVKALLFSKNPNLQKKTAMNFFADLPGENQRFVPFNGGFGQAQLKWLEETLVQAQKDNERCLVASHLPCFTRAASTKNVAFDSDEIRFILNTYSEQVVAYFAGHRHGGGYAQDEESGIHHLTVQAPLTHGLCASTVKVYPRHLELEGLGKQHSYRFRFD
;
A
#
# COMPACT_ATOMS: atom_id res chain seq x y z
N MET A 1 -11.25 18.40 -31.49
CA MET A 1 -10.32 17.69 -30.58
C MET A 1 -11.03 16.41 -30.16
N SER A 2 -10.58 15.23 -30.62
CA SER A 2 -11.11 13.98 -30.11
C SER A 2 -10.82 13.96 -28.61
N LYS A 3 -11.84 13.75 -27.77
CA LYS A 3 -11.60 13.46 -26.37
C LYS A 3 -10.80 12.16 -26.37
N ASP A 4 -9.53 12.20 -25.93
CA ASP A 4 -8.78 10.96 -25.73
C ASP A 4 -9.59 10.09 -24.78
N THR A 5 -9.92 8.89 -25.22
CA THR A 5 -10.63 7.93 -24.39
C THR A 5 -9.60 7.31 -23.43
N ALA A 6 -9.94 7.16 -22.18
CA ALA A 6 -9.10 6.44 -21.23
C ALA A 6 -8.87 5.00 -21.73
N VAL A 7 -7.64 4.50 -21.59
CA VAL A 7 -7.27 3.14 -21.97
C VAL A 7 -7.88 2.16 -20.97
N PHE A 8 -7.82 2.50 -19.69
CA PHE A 8 -8.49 1.82 -18.57
C PHE A 8 -8.63 2.78 -17.40
N HIS A 9 -9.40 2.41 -16.37
CA HIS A 9 -9.53 3.19 -15.15
C HIS A 9 -9.74 2.29 -13.93
N PHE A 10 -9.22 2.74 -12.78
CA PHE A 10 -9.27 1.95 -11.57
C PHE A 10 -9.53 2.79 -10.32
N GLY A 11 -10.06 2.14 -9.28
CA GLY A 11 -10.21 2.72 -7.95
C GLY A 11 -8.91 2.63 -7.17
N LEU A 12 -8.62 3.64 -6.33
CA LEU A 12 -7.42 3.68 -5.50
C LEU A 12 -7.77 4.14 -4.09
N MET A 13 -7.41 3.33 -3.07
CA MET A 13 -7.64 3.63 -1.65
C MET A 13 -6.61 2.91 -0.79
N SER A 14 -6.33 3.44 0.40
CA SER A 14 -5.45 2.84 1.42
C SER A 14 -5.92 3.18 2.83
N ASP A 15 -5.40 2.50 3.85
CA ASP A 15 -5.45 2.89 5.26
C ASP A 15 -6.89 3.13 5.77
N ILE A 16 -7.79 2.19 5.51
CA ILE A 16 -9.14 2.18 6.08
C ILE A 16 -9.03 2.00 7.59
N GLN A 17 -8.20 1.06 8.04
CA GLN A 17 -7.90 0.76 9.45
C GLN A 17 -9.15 0.71 10.32
N TYR A 18 -10.17 -0.02 9.84
CA TYR A 18 -11.42 -0.15 10.58
C TYR A 18 -11.25 -0.90 11.89
N ALA A 19 -11.87 -0.39 12.94
CA ALA A 19 -12.14 -1.09 14.19
C ALA A 19 -13.45 -0.59 14.78
N ASP A 20 -14.22 -1.48 15.45
CA ASP A 20 -15.45 -1.07 16.14
C ASP A 20 -15.15 -0.52 17.54
N ILE A 21 -14.42 0.58 17.58
CA ILE A 21 -14.04 1.30 18.81
C ILE A 21 -14.30 2.82 18.66
N GLU A 22 -14.31 3.51 19.79
CA GLU A 22 -14.40 4.96 19.80
C GLU A 22 -13.18 5.61 19.15
N SER A 23 -13.42 6.75 18.50
CA SER A 23 -12.36 7.56 17.92
C SER A 23 -11.38 8.04 18.99
N ALA A 24 -10.08 8.02 18.68
CA ALA A 24 -9.04 8.39 19.61
C ALA A 24 -7.81 8.97 18.90
N SER A 25 -6.95 9.65 19.65
CA SER A 25 -5.63 10.00 19.14
C SER A 25 -4.74 8.76 19.02
N ASN A 26 -3.83 8.76 18.04
CA ASN A 26 -2.79 7.76 17.95
C ASN A 26 -1.87 7.78 19.19
N PHE A 27 -1.00 6.78 19.32
CA PHE A 27 -0.07 6.66 20.43
C PHE A 27 0.78 7.93 20.68
N GLY A 28 1.14 8.65 19.63
CA GLY A 28 1.90 9.89 19.72
C GLY A 28 1.07 11.15 20.04
N GLY A 29 -0.24 11.04 20.12
CA GLY A 29 -1.14 12.17 20.38
C GLY A 29 -1.23 13.22 19.25
N HIS A 30 -0.69 12.90 18.06
CA HIS A 30 -0.54 13.85 16.95
C HIS A 30 -1.59 13.67 15.85
N GLU A 31 -2.32 12.55 15.88
CA GLU A 31 -3.24 12.18 14.82
C GLU A 31 -4.52 11.62 15.43
N TYR A 32 -5.65 12.23 15.09
CA TYR A 32 -6.97 11.73 15.50
C TYR A 32 -7.45 10.70 14.49
N ARG A 33 -7.91 9.56 14.98
CA ARG A 33 -8.35 8.39 14.21
C ARG A 33 -9.81 8.12 14.44
N ASP A 34 -10.60 8.12 13.37
CA ASP A 34 -12.02 7.80 13.41
C ASP A 34 -12.28 6.38 12.87
N TYR A 35 -12.08 5.42 13.76
CA TYR A 35 -12.05 3.99 13.43
C TYR A 35 -13.37 3.48 12.84
N ARG A 36 -14.52 3.89 13.37
CA ARG A 36 -15.83 3.46 12.86
C ARG A 36 -16.20 4.17 11.56
N ALA A 37 -15.98 5.46 11.49
CA ALA A 37 -16.32 6.25 10.32
C ALA A 37 -15.51 5.85 9.08
N SER A 38 -14.29 5.32 9.26
CA SER A 38 -13.44 4.86 8.15
C SER A 38 -14.12 3.80 7.28
N LEU A 39 -14.91 2.89 7.89
CA LEU A 39 -15.71 1.91 7.16
C LEU A 39 -16.81 2.57 6.32
N THR A 40 -17.48 3.58 6.88
CA THR A 40 -18.48 4.37 6.15
C THR A 40 -17.85 5.11 4.99
N HIS A 41 -16.65 5.64 5.16
CA HIS A 41 -15.92 6.30 4.08
C HIS A 41 -15.53 5.32 2.96
N ALA A 42 -15.09 4.12 3.29
CA ALA A 42 -14.85 3.06 2.31
C ALA A 42 -16.14 2.68 1.57
N GLN A 43 -17.26 2.56 2.29
CA GLN A 43 -18.56 2.29 1.70
C GLN A 43 -18.97 3.38 0.71
N ASN A 44 -18.84 4.65 1.07
CA ASN A 44 -19.17 5.78 0.20
C ASN A 44 -18.30 5.78 -1.08
N ALA A 45 -17.02 5.40 -0.99
CA ALA A 45 -16.17 5.26 -2.16
C ALA A 45 -16.63 4.14 -3.09
N VAL A 46 -16.98 2.96 -2.53
CA VAL A 46 -17.48 1.83 -3.29
C VAL A 46 -18.83 2.15 -3.95
N GLU A 47 -19.73 2.81 -3.25
CA GLU A 47 -21.02 3.25 -3.79
C GLU A 47 -20.84 4.26 -4.94
N TYR A 48 -19.90 5.20 -4.80
CA TYR A 48 -19.53 6.11 -5.88
C TYR A 48 -19.00 5.35 -7.10
N TRP A 49 -18.04 4.45 -6.93
CA TRP A 49 -17.46 3.67 -8.02
C TRP A 49 -18.49 2.76 -8.70
N SER A 50 -19.43 2.20 -7.94
CA SER A 50 -20.52 1.39 -8.50
C SER A 50 -21.56 2.22 -9.26
N SER A 51 -21.60 3.53 -9.05
CA SER A 51 -22.50 4.46 -9.74
C SER A 51 -21.92 5.04 -11.04
N LEU A 52 -20.66 4.75 -11.37
CA LEU A 52 -20.02 5.23 -12.58
C LEU A 52 -20.70 4.63 -13.82
N GLU A 53 -20.88 5.43 -14.86
CA GLU A 53 -21.44 4.96 -16.16
C GLU A 53 -20.59 3.85 -16.79
N SER A 54 -19.28 3.91 -16.60
CA SER A 54 -18.34 2.88 -17.03
C SER A 54 -17.76 2.22 -15.78
N PRO A 55 -17.98 0.91 -15.57
CA PRO A 55 -17.42 0.18 -14.44
C PRO A 55 -15.90 0.26 -14.41
N LEU A 56 -15.30 0.31 -13.21
CA LEU A 56 -13.86 0.25 -13.06
C LEU A 56 -13.31 -1.11 -13.54
N ASP A 57 -12.14 -1.09 -14.16
CA ASP A 57 -11.46 -2.32 -14.57
C ASP A 57 -10.98 -3.12 -13.36
N PHE A 58 -10.51 -2.42 -12.29
CA PHE A 58 -10.15 -3.01 -11.00
C PHE A 58 -10.11 -1.94 -9.90
N ILE A 59 -9.89 -2.38 -8.65
CA ILE A 59 -9.59 -1.52 -7.51
C ILE A 59 -8.24 -1.92 -6.94
N ALA A 60 -7.34 -0.96 -6.73
CA ALA A 60 -6.09 -1.12 -6.01
C ALA A 60 -6.28 -0.63 -4.56
N GLN A 61 -6.32 -1.56 -3.62
CA GLN A 61 -6.34 -1.28 -2.20
C GLN A 61 -4.93 -1.48 -1.64
N LEU A 62 -4.34 -0.42 -1.08
CA LEU A 62 -2.91 -0.35 -0.78
C LEU A 62 -2.54 -0.77 0.65
N GLY A 63 -3.34 -1.63 1.30
CA GLY A 63 -3.07 -2.17 2.62
C GLY A 63 -3.77 -1.42 3.75
N ASP A 64 -3.64 -1.97 4.96
CA ASP A 64 -4.23 -1.46 6.19
C ASP A 64 -5.77 -1.39 6.14
N LEU A 65 -6.41 -2.56 5.88
CA LEU A 65 -7.87 -2.70 5.83
C LEU A 65 -8.52 -2.51 7.21
N ILE A 66 -7.94 -3.15 8.22
CA ILE A 66 -8.41 -3.11 9.61
C ILE A 66 -7.30 -2.65 10.55
N ASP A 67 -7.64 -1.98 11.64
CA ASP A 67 -6.64 -1.50 12.60
C ASP A 67 -6.05 -2.63 13.44
N GLY A 68 -4.78 -2.50 13.84
CA GLY A 68 -4.09 -3.43 14.74
C GLY A 68 -4.75 -3.56 16.11
N GLN A 69 -5.61 -2.63 16.48
CA GLN A 69 -6.44 -2.68 17.69
C GLN A 69 -7.30 -3.94 17.73
N ASN A 70 -7.78 -4.42 16.58
CA ASN A 70 -8.60 -5.63 16.49
C ASN A 70 -7.88 -6.90 16.98
N ALA A 71 -6.55 -6.93 16.97
CA ALA A 71 -5.76 -8.06 17.45
C ALA A 71 -5.79 -8.24 18.98
N GLY A 72 -6.30 -7.28 19.72
CA GLY A 72 -6.33 -7.31 21.19
C GLY A 72 -4.96 -7.23 21.88
N LYS A 73 -3.88 -7.19 21.11
CA LYS A 73 -2.50 -7.26 21.61
C LYS A 73 -1.83 -5.90 21.82
N TYR A 74 -2.31 -4.87 21.12
CA TYR A 74 -1.61 -3.59 20.97
C TYR A 74 -2.43 -2.41 21.49
N GLY A 75 -3.54 -2.70 22.19
CA GLY A 75 -4.48 -1.68 22.55
C GLY A 75 -4.11 -0.87 23.76
N GLN A 76 -3.83 0.38 23.54
CA GLN A 76 -3.97 1.37 24.59
C GLN A 76 -5.45 1.71 24.74
N GLY A 77 -6.05 1.26 25.82
CA GLY A 77 -7.46 1.55 26.12
C GLY A 77 -8.46 0.70 25.36
N LEU A 78 -8.07 -0.47 24.91
CA LEU A 78 -8.97 -1.35 24.17
C LEU A 78 -9.95 -2.09 25.05
N ASN A 79 -11.15 -2.05 24.56
CA ASN A 79 -12.29 -2.73 25.13
C ASN A 79 -12.44 -4.20 24.67
N PHE A 80 -11.49 -4.72 23.86
CA PHE A 80 -11.56 -6.10 23.38
C PHE A 80 -10.80 -7.04 24.31
N THR A 81 -11.54 -7.91 24.97
CA THR A 81 -10.99 -9.04 25.73
C THR A 81 -10.52 -10.17 24.80
N GLU A 82 -11.14 -10.28 23.63
CA GLU A 82 -10.84 -11.27 22.59
C GLU A 82 -10.56 -10.59 21.24
N PRO A 83 -9.72 -11.18 20.38
CA PRO A 83 -9.44 -10.64 19.06
C PRO A 83 -10.70 -10.48 18.21
N GLN A 84 -10.84 -9.31 17.57
CA GLN A 84 -11.95 -8.97 16.67
C GLN A 84 -11.53 -8.97 15.19
N SER A 85 -10.29 -9.35 14.89
CA SER A 85 -9.67 -9.24 13.56
C SER A 85 -10.53 -9.83 12.43
N LYS A 86 -11.05 -11.05 12.62
CA LYS A 86 -11.90 -11.72 11.61
C LYS A 86 -13.23 -11.00 11.41
N ILE A 87 -13.85 -10.55 12.50
CA ILE A 87 -15.13 -9.83 12.45
C ILE A 87 -14.95 -8.50 11.73
N ALA A 88 -13.90 -7.75 12.08
CA ALA A 88 -13.58 -6.47 11.46
C ALA A 88 -13.30 -6.63 9.96
N LEU A 89 -12.48 -7.63 9.58
CA LEU A 89 -12.18 -7.91 8.18
C LEU A 89 -13.46 -8.28 7.39
N GLN A 90 -14.34 -9.10 7.96
CA GLN A 90 -15.60 -9.43 7.33
C GLN A 90 -16.49 -8.22 7.07
N GLN A 91 -16.47 -7.20 7.95
CA GLN A 91 -17.22 -5.96 7.71
C GLN A 91 -16.63 -5.20 6.50
N VAL A 92 -15.32 -5.09 6.42
CA VAL A 92 -14.66 -4.45 5.27
C VAL A 92 -14.90 -5.24 3.98
N GLN A 93 -14.81 -6.57 4.02
CA GLN A 93 -15.09 -7.43 2.86
C GLN A 93 -16.53 -7.29 2.36
N LYS A 94 -17.52 -7.10 3.26
CA LYS A 94 -18.90 -6.82 2.86
C LYS A 94 -19.06 -5.50 2.11
N VAL A 95 -18.20 -4.53 2.39
CA VAL A 95 -18.16 -3.26 1.62
C VAL A 95 -17.67 -3.55 0.21
N TRP A 96 -16.53 -4.24 0.07
CA TRP A 96 -15.98 -4.59 -1.24
C TRP A 96 -16.90 -5.47 -2.07
N ALA A 97 -17.63 -6.40 -1.44
CA ALA A 97 -18.58 -7.29 -2.13
C ALA A 97 -19.77 -6.55 -2.79
N LYS A 98 -19.99 -5.27 -2.49
CA LYS A 98 -20.97 -4.43 -3.18
C LYS A 98 -20.51 -3.96 -4.55
N CYS A 99 -19.23 -4.08 -4.84
CA CYS A 99 -18.62 -3.74 -6.12
C CYS A 99 -18.32 -5.04 -6.88
N GLU A 100 -18.81 -5.17 -8.11
CA GLU A 100 -18.55 -6.35 -8.96
C GLU A 100 -17.11 -6.33 -9.54
N THR A 101 -16.33 -5.35 -9.16
CA THR A 101 -14.97 -5.09 -9.64
C THR A 101 -13.94 -5.86 -8.79
N THR A 102 -12.96 -6.47 -9.44
CA THR A 102 -11.85 -7.17 -8.75
C THR A 102 -11.04 -6.18 -7.90
N VAL A 103 -10.76 -6.57 -6.66
CA VAL A 103 -9.93 -5.77 -5.73
C VAL A 103 -8.58 -6.46 -5.56
N TYR A 104 -7.50 -5.76 -5.90
CA TYR A 104 -6.12 -6.18 -5.63
C TYR A 104 -5.62 -5.52 -4.36
N HIS A 105 -5.15 -6.34 -3.41
CA HIS A 105 -4.68 -5.87 -2.11
C HIS A 105 -3.15 -5.87 -2.03
N ALA A 106 -2.57 -4.75 -1.60
CA ALA A 106 -1.24 -4.74 -1.02
C ALA A 106 -1.33 -5.07 0.49
N ILE A 107 -0.25 -5.54 1.08
CA ILE A 107 -0.17 -5.84 2.51
C ILE A 107 0.42 -4.64 3.25
N GLY A 108 -0.30 -4.16 4.28
CA GLY A 108 0.17 -3.16 5.21
C GLY A 108 0.63 -3.76 6.56
N ASN A 109 1.14 -2.93 7.46
CA ASN A 109 1.57 -3.39 8.78
C ASN A 109 0.39 -3.82 9.67
N HIS A 110 -0.78 -3.25 9.48
CA HIS A 110 -1.95 -3.59 10.28
C HIS A 110 -2.50 -4.97 9.93
N GLU A 111 -2.35 -5.47 8.72
CA GLU A 111 -2.63 -6.87 8.39
C GLU A 111 -1.74 -7.81 9.23
N LEU A 112 -0.45 -7.49 9.38
CA LEU A 112 0.52 -8.33 10.10
C LEU A 112 0.34 -8.31 11.62
N TYR A 113 -0.31 -7.30 12.17
CA TYR A 113 -0.72 -7.29 13.58
C TYR A 113 -1.87 -8.25 13.85
N ASN A 114 -2.73 -8.47 12.86
CA ASN A 114 -4.02 -9.13 13.00
C ASN A 114 -4.00 -10.59 12.58
N PHE A 115 -3.17 -10.99 11.60
CA PHE A 115 -3.24 -12.29 10.94
C PHE A 115 -1.86 -12.91 10.73
N THR A 116 -1.84 -14.24 10.63
CA THR A 116 -0.68 -14.97 10.09
C THR A 116 -0.62 -14.88 8.57
N TRP A 117 0.52 -15.24 7.97
CA TRP A 117 0.67 -15.27 6.51
C TRP A 117 -0.31 -16.25 5.85
N GLU A 118 -0.59 -17.40 6.49
CA GLU A 118 -1.56 -18.38 6.01
C GLU A 118 -2.99 -17.80 6.03
N GLU A 119 -3.35 -17.12 7.11
CA GLU A 119 -4.66 -16.45 7.23
C GLU A 119 -4.82 -15.35 6.18
N LEU A 120 -3.78 -14.53 5.94
CA LEU A 120 -3.82 -13.52 4.89
C LEU A 120 -4.03 -14.13 3.50
N SER A 121 -3.36 -15.24 3.20
CA SER A 121 -3.56 -15.97 1.93
C SER A 121 -4.99 -16.48 1.76
N LEU A 122 -5.65 -16.85 2.86
CA LEU A 122 -7.03 -17.31 2.84
C LEU A 122 -8.05 -16.17 2.72
N TYR A 123 -7.76 -15.03 3.35
CA TYR A 123 -8.76 -13.98 3.51
C TYR A 123 -8.72 -12.90 2.44
N LEU A 124 -7.56 -12.59 1.89
CA LEU A 124 -7.42 -11.45 0.98
C LEU A 124 -7.47 -11.83 -0.50
N ASN A 125 -7.70 -13.13 -0.83
CA ASN A 125 -7.76 -13.59 -2.22
C ASN A 125 -6.75 -12.85 -3.10
N CYS A 126 -5.46 -12.95 -2.73
CA CYS A 126 -4.38 -12.36 -3.53
C CYS A 126 -4.23 -13.05 -4.90
N GLU A 127 -5.22 -13.87 -5.25
CA GLU A 127 -5.37 -14.44 -6.58
C GLU A 127 -6.19 -13.51 -7.45
N ALA A 128 -5.61 -13.04 -8.50
CA ALA A 128 -6.40 -12.58 -9.61
C ALA A 128 -7.16 -13.78 -10.18
N SER A 129 -8.46 -13.64 -10.36
CA SER A 129 -9.21 -14.54 -11.20
C SER A 129 -8.59 -14.57 -12.60
N GLU A 130 -8.54 -15.72 -13.25
CA GLU A 130 -8.02 -15.92 -14.62
C GLU A 130 -8.80 -15.17 -15.71
N SER A 131 -9.51 -14.09 -15.39
CA SER A 131 -10.19 -13.26 -16.33
C SER A 131 -9.19 -12.35 -17.04
N GLY A 132 -8.52 -12.86 -18.06
CA GLY A 132 -7.71 -12.05 -18.94
C GLY A 132 -6.38 -12.63 -19.40
N GLY A 133 -6.11 -13.91 -19.17
CA GLY A 133 -5.00 -14.61 -19.87
C GLY A 133 -3.60 -14.22 -19.41
N GLN A 134 -3.41 -13.67 -18.22
CA GLN A 134 -2.10 -13.30 -17.70
C GLN A 134 -1.77 -14.00 -16.39
N GLN A 135 -0.55 -14.53 -16.39
CA GLN A 135 0.03 -15.27 -15.30
C GLN A 135 0.25 -14.36 -14.10
N ILE A 136 -0.61 -14.50 -13.10
CA ILE A 136 -0.37 -13.91 -11.79
C ILE A 136 0.57 -14.84 -11.05
N ILE A 137 1.74 -14.32 -10.72
CA ILE A 137 2.67 -15.02 -9.85
C ILE A 137 2.32 -14.68 -8.41
N SER A 138 1.22 -15.24 -7.92
CA SER A 138 1.04 -15.45 -6.50
C SER A 138 1.08 -16.96 -6.26
N ASP A 139 2.23 -17.47 -5.90
CA ASP A 139 2.30 -18.83 -5.39
C ASP A 139 1.70 -18.83 -3.97
N ARG A 140 0.46 -19.30 -3.83
CA ARG A 140 -0.19 -19.47 -2.52
C ARG A 140 0.65 -20.27 -1.54
N SER A 141 1.44 -21.22 -2.04
CA SER A 141 2.26 -22.08 -1.21
C SER A 141 3.42 -21.34 -0.55
N THR A 142 3.89 -20.24 -1.14
CA THR A 142 5.02 -19.45 -0.62
C THR A 142 4.57 -18.25 0.21
N GLY A 143 3.28 -17.88 0.15
CA GLY A 143 2.77 -16.67 0.80
C GLY A 143 3.41 -15.38 0.28
N LEU A 144 3.86 -15.37 -0.96
CA LEU A 144 4.34 -14.16 -1.63
C LEU A 144 3.14 -13.28 -1.97
N PHE A 145 3.13 -12.05 -1.48
CA PHE A 145 2.04 -11.10 -1.69
C PHE A 145 2.46 -10.01 -2.68
N TYR A 146 3.22 -10.38 -3.70
CA TYR A 146 3.57 -9.51 -4.82
C TYR A 146 3.27 -10.19 -6.15
N HIS A 147 2.78 -9.43 -7.11
CA HIS A 147 2.36 -9.93 -8.41
C HIS A 147 2.30 -8.82 -9.45
N SER A 148 2.14 -9.16 -10.72
CA SER A 148 1.83 -8.21 -11.78
C SER A 148 0.75 -8.75 -12.71
N PHE A 149 0.02 -7.84 -13.34
CA PHE A 149 -0.96 -8.15 -14.38
C PHE A 149 -1.03 -7.02 -15.41
N SER A 150 -1.61 -7.28 -16.58
CA SER A 150 -1.83 -6.24 -17.59
C SER A 150 -3.30 -5.85 -17.61
N PRO A 151 -3.65 -4.64 -17.17
CA PRO A 151 -5.02 -4.14 -17.23
C PRO A 151 -5.46 -3.81 -18.67
N ALA A 152 -4.52 -3.53 -19.55
CA ALA A 152 -4.74 -3.25 -20.97
C ALA A 152 -3.46 -3.51 -21.78
N VAL A 153 -3.60 -3.66 -23.09
CA VAL A 153 -2.44 -3.82 -24.00
C VAL A 153 -1.49 -2.62 -23.84
N GLY A 154 -0.20 -2.92 -23.67
CA GLY A 154 0.86 -1.93 -23.48
C GLY A 154 0.94 -1.38 -22.04
N TRP A 155 0.23 -1.98 -21.08
CA TRP A 155 0.25 -1.59 -19.69
C TRP A 155 0.41 -2.78 -18.74
N ARG A 156 1.20 -2.57 -17.69
CA ARG A 156 1.39 -3.52 -16.59
C ARG A 156 1.14 -2.83 -15.26
N PHE A 157 0.38 -3.46 -14.39
CA PHE A 157 0.22 -3.07 -13.00
C PHE A 157 0.99 -4.03 -12.10
N ILE A 158 1.82 -3.51 -11.21
CA ILE A 158 2.71 -4.27 -10.33
C ILE A 158 2.33 -3.95 -8.89
N VAL A 159 1.95 -4.97 -8.13
CA VAL A 159 1.71 -4.88 -6.69
C VAL A 159 2.89 -5.48 -5.95
N LEU A 160 3.44 -4.75 -4.99
CA LEU A 160 4.60 -5.15 -4.19
C LEU A 160 4.22 -5.37 -2.74
N ASN A 161 4.87 -6.33 -2.09
CA ASN A 161 4.80 -6.56 -0.65
C ASN A 161 5.95 -5.84 0.05
N SER A 162 5.71 -4.68 0.62
CA SER A 162 6.70 -3.89 1.35
C SER A 162 7.00 -4.40 2.77
N TYR A 163 6.49 -5.59 3.13
CA TYR A 163 6.70 -6.26 4.42
C TYR A 163 7.30 -7.66 4.28
N GLU A 164 7.99 -7.95 3.18
CA GLU A 164 8.72 -9.22 3.05
C GLU A 164 9.81 -9.33 4.13
N GLU A 165 10.54 -8.24 4.37
CA GLU A 165 11.45 -8.09 5.49
C GLU A 165 10.81 -7.16 6.56
N ASN A 166 10.41 -7.73 7.70
CA ASN A 166 9.72 -6.98 8.77
C ASN A 166 9.97 -7.57 10.17
N MET A 167 9.67 -6.80 11.22
CA MET A 167 9.75 -7.26 12.62
C MET A 167 8.40 -7.73 13.19
N ILE A 168 7.29 -7.44 12.54
CA ILE A 168 5.94 -7.65 13.07
C ILE A 168 5.57 -9.13 12.96
N LEU A 169 5.71 -9.68 11.76
CA LEU A 169 5.43 -11.07 11.42
C LEU A 169 6.53 -11.60 10.47
N PRO A 170 7.73 -11.85 10.97
CA PRO A 170 8.84 -12.31 10.12
C PRO A 170 8.55 -13.69 9.53
N ARG A 171 9.01 -13.95 8.30
CA ARG A 171 8.85 -15.23 7.61
C ARG A 171 9.55 -16.39 8.31
N SER A 172 10.64 -16.11 9.01
CA SER A 172 11.45 -17.10 9.71
C SER A 172 12.26 -16.45 10.83
N GLU A 173 12.88 -17.28 11.70
CA GLU A 173 13.82 -16.79 12.70
C GLU A 173 15.04 -16.09 12.08
N ASP A 174 15.49 -16.55 10.91
CA ASP A 174 16.64 -15.95 10.22
C ASP A 174 16.27 -14.59 9.58
N SER A 175 15.08 -14.46 9.02
CA SER A 175 14.55 -13.16 8.60
C SER A 175 14.48 -12.20 9.79
N LEU A 176 13.92 -12.65 10.92
CA LEU A 176 13.87 -11.83 12.14
C LEU A 176 15.25 -11.39 12.62
N LYS A 177 16.25 -12.28 12.60
CA LYS A 177 17.64 -11.94 13.00
C LYS A 177 18.23 -10.89 12.06
N ARG A 178 18.05 -11.03 10.74
CA ARG A 178 18.54 -10.06 9.75
C ARG A 178 17.92 -8.70 9.95
N VAL A 179 16.57 -8.64 10.05
CA VAL A 179 15.85 -7.38 10.23
C VAL A 179 16.21 -6.72 11.56
N LYS A 180 16.30 -7.47 12.66
CA LYS A 180 16.76 -6.94 13.94
C LYS A 180 18.17 -6.36 13.85
N ALA A 181 19.11 -7.07 13.22
CA ALA A 181 20.47 -6.59 13.06
C ALA A 181 20.50 -5.28 12.27
N LEU A 182 19.75 -5.20 11.17
CA LEU A 182 19.61 -3.97 10.37
C LEU A 182 19.05 -2.83 11.23
N LEU A 183 17.90 -3.04 11.84
CA LEU A 183 17.21 -2.00 12.63
C LEU A 183 18.07 -1.50 13.79
N PHE A 184 18.70 -2.40 14.54
CA PHE A 184 19.54 -2.03 15.68
C PHE A 184 20.84 -1.32 15.25
N SER A 185 21.38 -1.63 14.07
CA SER A 185 22.55 -0.93 13.54
C SER A 185 22.25 0.51 13.11
N LYS A 186 21.01 0.77 12.64
CA LYS A 186 20.58 2.07 12.13
C LYS A 186 19.84 2.91 13.17
N ASN A 187 19.18 2.27 14.14
CA ASN A 187 18.37 2.91 15.16
C ASN A 187 18.69 2.40 16.57
N PRO A 188 19.67 3.00 17.25
CA PRO A 188 20.07 2.58 18.60
C PRO A 188 18.97 2.76 19.66
N ASN A 189 17.93 3.58 19.39
CA ASN A 189 16.81 3.75 20.32
C ASN A 189 16.04 2.47 20.53
N LEU A 190 16.02 1.56 19.56
CA LEU A 190 15.33 0.27 19.66
C LEU A 190 15.97 -0.68 20.67
N GLN A 191 17.20 -0.42 21.11
CA GLN A 191 17.91 -1.21 22.10
C GLN A 191 17.69 -0.68 23.53
N LYS A 192 17.10 0.52 23.67
CA LYS A 192 16.83 1.13 24.98
C LYS A 192 15.50 0.60 25.53
N LYS A 193 15.51 -0.05 26.69
CA LYS A 193 14.31 -0.61 27.34
C LYS A 193 13.20 0.43 27.64
N THR A 194 13.55 1.70 27.69
CA THR A 194 12.67 2.81 28.06
C THR A 194 12.41 3.78 26.92
N ALA A 195 12.76 3.43 25.68
CA ALA A 195 12.57 4.32 24.56
C ALA A 195 11.08 4.47 24.22
N MET A 196 10.49 5.60 24.63
CA MET A 196 9.14 6.00 24.23
C MET A 196 9.11 6.67 22.85
N ASN A 197 10.25 7.12 22.35
CA ASN A 197 10.40 7.80 21.07
C ASN A 197 11.47 7.12 20.21
N PHE A 198 11.04 6.39 19.20
CA PHE A 198 11.93 5.71 18.25
C PHE A 198 12.76 6.66 17.40
N PHE A 199 12.39 7.94 17.30
CA PHE A 199 12.98 8.92 16.41
C PHE A 199 13.95 9.88 17.11
N ALA A 200 14.11 9.77 18.45
CA ALA A 200 14.93 10.68 19.21
C ALA A 200 16.39 10.70 18.71
N ASP A 201 16.88 11.89 18.36
CA ASP A 201 18.26 12.14 17.94
C ASP A 201 18.74 11.30 16.74
N LEU A 202 17.80 10.77 15.91
CA LEU A 202 18.16 10.05 14.70
C LEU A 202 18.38 10.99 13.51
N PRO A 203 19.46 10.79 12.70
CA PRO A 203 19.55 11.37 11.38
C PRO A 203 18.31 11.08 10.54
N GLY A 204 17.90 12.04 9.67
CA GLY A 204 16.67 11.91 8.89
C GLY A 204 16.57 10.59 8.12
N GLU A 205 17.67 10.20 7.47
CA GLU A 205 17.76 8.95 6.69
C GLU A 205 17.57 7.67 7.52
N ASN A 206 17.89 7.71 8.82
CA ASN A 206 17.73 6.57 9.73
C ASN A 206 16.33 6.48 10.34
N GLN A 207 15.49 7.48 10.20
CA GLN A 207 14.15 7.50 10.79
C GLN A 207 13.22 6.43 10.21
N ARG A 208 13.52 5.90 9.01
CA ARG A 208 12.76 4.79 8.41
C ARG A 208 12.96 3.44 9.13
N PHE A 209 14.04 3.28 9.89
CA PHE A 209 14.36 2.01 10.56
C PHE A 209 13.63 1.89 11.90
N VAL A 210 12.31 1.65 11.82
CA VAL A 210 11.39 1.51 12.93
C VAL A 210 10.57 0.21 12.80
N PRO A 211 10.10 -0.39 13.93
CA PRO A 211 9.49 -1.71 13.91
C PRO A 211 8.21 -1.84 13.07
N PHE A 212 7.51 -0.75 12.82
CA PHE A 212 6.27 -0.73 12.05
C PHE A 212 6.46 -0.49 10.54
N ASN A 213 7.69 -0.23 10.08
CA ASN A 213 8.05 -0.26 8.67
C ASN A 213 8.57 -1.65 8.28
N GLY A 214 8.75 -1.84 6.99
CA GLY A 214 9.26 -3.05 6.38
C GLY A 214 10.19 -2.77 5.20
N GLY A 215 10.54 -3.83 4.48
CA GLY A 215 11.31 -3.79 3.24
C GLY A 215 10.84 -4.85 2.26
N PHE A 216 11.22 -4.69 1.00
CA PHE A 216 10.85 -5.58 -0.10
C PHE A 216 11.69 -6.87 -0.10
N GLY A 217 12.94 -6.80 0.37
CA GLY A 217 13.88 -7.91 0.35
C GLY A 217 14.44 -8.23 -1.03
N GLN A 218 15.62 -8.82 -1.06
CA GLN A 218 16.41 -9.02 -2.29
C GLN A 218 15.72 -9.90 -3.34
N ALA A 219 14.98 -10.93 -2.92
CA ALA A 219 14.28 -11.83 -3.85
C ALA A 219 13.18 -11.07 -4.62
N GLN A 220 12.40 -10.24 -3.94
CA GLN A 220 11.36 -9.44 -4.57
C GLN A 220 11.95 -8.30 -5.43
N LEU A 221 13.02 -7.65 -4.97
CA LEU A 221 13.69 -6.62 -5.77
C LEU A 221 14.23 -7.20 -7.09
N LYS A 222 14.81 -8.40 -7.05
CA LYS A 222 15.24 -9.12 -8.27
C LYS A 222 14.06 -9.45 -9.17
N TRP A 223 12.95 -9.95 -8.60
CA TRP A 223 11.73 -10.25 -9.36
C TRP A 223 11.15 -8.97 -9.99
N LEU A 224 11.18 -7.84 -9.29
CA LEU A 224 10.74 -6.54 -9.82
C LEU A 224 11.59 -6.15 -11.03
N GLU A 225 12.92 -6.25 -10.92
CA GLU A 225 13.83 -5.95 -12.02
C GLU A 225 13.57 -6.85 -13.23
N GLU A 226 13.41 -8.16 -13.03
CA GLU A 226 13.07 -9.12 -14.10
C GLU A 226 11.72 -8.78 -14.75
N THR A 227 10.73 -8.35 -13.96
CA THR A 227 9.43 -7.91 -14.43
C THR A 227 9.53 -6.65 -15.29
N LEU A 228 10.35 -5.68 -14.88
CA LEU A 228 10.57 -4.43 -15.64
C LEU A 228 11.38 -4.67 -16.92
N VAL A 229 12.36 -5.58 -16.90
CA VAL A 229 13.06 -6.07 -18.13
C VAL A 229 12.05 -6.67 -19.11
N GLN A 230 11.09 -7.47 -18.61
CA GLN A 230 10.07 -8.04 -19.50
C GLN A 230 9.13 -6.95 -20.03
N ALA A 231 8.69 -6.02 -19.20
CA ALA A 231 7.85 -4.89 -19.63
C ALA A 231 8.56 -4.02 -20.71
N GLN A 232 9.88 -3.83 -20.57
CA GLN A 232 10.67 -3.13 -21.59
C GLN A 232 10.67 -3.88 -22.94
N LYS A 233 10.85 -5.21 -22.92
CA LYS A 233 10.80 -6.04 -24.14
C LYS A 233 9.43 -6.03 -24.82
N ASP A 234 8.37 -6.01 -24.01
CA ASP A 234 6.99 -6.01 -24.44
C ASP A 234 6.47 -4.59 -24.79
N ASN A 235 7.34 -3.58 -24.63
CA ASN A 235 7.00 -2.16 -24.81
C ASN A 235 5.77 -1.74 -23.96
N GLU A 236 5.73 -2.19 -22.71
CA GLU A 236 4.68 -1.85 -21.74
C GLU A 236 5.10 -0.69 -20.85
N ARG A 237 4.11 0.12 -20.43
CA ARG A 237 4.24 1.08 -19.35
C ARG A 237 3.77 0.44 -18.04
N CYS A 238 4.42 0.80 -16.94
CA CYS A 238 4.20 0.20 -15.64
C CYS A 238 3.64 1.21 -14.63
N LEU A 239 2.61 0.78 -13.89
CA LEU A 239 2.16 1.40 -12.65
C LEU A 239 2.54 0.47 -11.51
N VAL A 240 3.19 1.00 -10.49
CA VAL A 240 3.67 0.22 -9.34
C VAL A 240 2.91 0.65 -8.10
N ALA A 241 2.51 -0.30 -7.27
CA ALA A 241 1.78 -0.06 -6.04
C ALA A 241 2.35 -0.89 -4.89
N SER A 242 2.40 -0.32 -3.69
CA SER A 242 2.68 -1.03 -2.44
C SER A 242 2.06 -0.30 -1.26
N HIS A 243 2.18 -0.84 -0.04
CA HIS A 243 1.75 -0.10 1.13
C HIS A 243 2.76 0.98 1.53
N LEU A 244 4.05 0.64 1.68
CA LEU A 244 5.06 1.64 2.04
C LEU A 244 5.49 2.49 0.85
N PRO A 245 5.60 3.82 1.03
CA PRO A 245 6.27 4.67 0.08
C PRO A 245 7.77 4.32 -0.05
N CYS A 246 8.35 4.64 -1.21
CA CYS A 246 9.79 4.52 -1.43
C CYS A 246 10.49 5.88 -1.66
N PHE A 247 9.73 6.97 -1.77
CA PHE A 247 10.26 8.30 -2.03
C PHE A 247 9.91 9.27 -0.91
N THR A 248 10.93 9.76 -0.20
CA THR A 248 10.76 10.60 0.99
C THR A 248 10.07 11.93 0.72
N ARG A 249 10.18 12.48 -0.50
CA ARG A 249 9.50 13.74 -0.89
C ARG A 249 7.99 13.57 -1.08
N ALA A 250 7.54 12.34 -1.40
CA ALA A 250 6.12 12.01 -1.50
C ALA A 250 5.54 11.47 -0.17
N ALA A 251 6.38 11.34 0.85
CA ALA A 251 6.00 10.84 2.17
C ALA A 251 6.75 11.59 3.29
N SER A 252 7.61 10.89 3.99
CA SER A 252 8.59 11.43 4.94
C SER A 252 9.67 10.38 5.17
N THR A 253 10.80 10.78 5.75
CA THR A 253 11.88 9.85 6.14
C THR A 253 11.42 8.77 7.12
N LYS A 254 10.33 8.98 7.86
CA LYS A 254 9.79 8.06 8.87
C LYS A 254 8.95 6.94 8.29
N ASN A 255 8.41 7.12 7.08
CA ASN A 255 7.34 6.30 6.52
C ASN A 255 7.74 5.55 5.25
N VAL A 256 9.01 5.56 4.85
CA VAL A 256 9.48 4.83 3.67
C VAL A 256 10.05 3.46 4.04
N ALA A 257 10.08 2.56 3.08
CA ALA A 257 10.65 1.22 3.24
C ALA A 257 12.13 1.24 3.65
N PHE A 258 12.61 0.19 4.33
CA PHE A 258 14.01 0.06 4.75
C PHE A 258 14.98 0.17 3.59
N ASP A 259 14.64 -0.47 2.48
CA ASP A 259 15.38 -0.58 1.22
C ASP A 259 14.83 0.37 0.14
N SER A 260 14.30 1.53 0.59
CA SER A 260 13.71 2.54 -0.31
C SER A 260 14.69 3.08 -1.35
N ASP A 261 15.99 3.12 -1.05
CA ASP A 261 17.00 3.58 -1.98
C ASP A 261 17.25 2.54 -3.08
N GLU A 262 17.23 1.24 -2.73
CA GLU A 262 17.43 0.12 -3.66
C GLU A 262 16.27 0.00 -4.64
N ILE A 263 15.02 0.03 -4.15
CA ILE A 263 13.86 -0.01 -5.04
C ILE A 263 13.80 1.22 -5.94
N ARG A 264 14.10 2.43 -5.43
CA ARG A 264 14.16 3.63 -6.28
C ARG A 264 15.21 3.51 -7.37
N PHE A 265 16.38 2.96 -7.05
CA PHE A 265 17.42 2.72 -8.05
C PHE A 265 16.90 1.83 -9.19
N ILE A 266 16.20 0.73 -8.86
CA ILE A 266 15.58 -0.15 -9.86
C ILE A 266 14.54 0.61 -10.68
N LEU A 267 13.60 1.30 -10.03
CA LEU A 267 12.55 2.05 -10.72
C LEU A 267 13.13 3.11 -11.67
N ASN A 268 14.14 3.86 -11.21
CA ASN A 268 14.79 4.91 -12.00
C ASN A 268 15.58 4.34 -13.19
N THR A 269 16.16 3.14 -13.05
CA THR A 269 16.81 2.44 -14.15
C THR A 269 15.84 2.11 -15.30
N TYR A 270 14.56 1.87 -14.97
CA TYR A 270 13.51 1.56 -15.94
C TYR A 270 12.48 2.70 -16.05
N SER A 271 12.92 3.95 -15.93
CA SER A 271 12.04 5.13 -15.91
C SER A 271 11.27 5.37 -17.21
N GLU A 272 11.73 4.83 -18.34
CA GLU A 272 10.96 4.84 -19.58
C GLU A 272 9.71 3.96 -19.52
N GLN A 273 9.71 2.92 -18.67
CA GLN A 273 8.58 2.03 -18.45
C GLN A 273 7.75 2.47 -17.26
N VAL A 274 8.38 2.86 -16.15
CA VAL A 274 7.68 3.16 -14.88
C VAL A 274 7.14 4.58 -14.90
N VAL A 275 5.81 4.69 -14.88
CA VAL A 275 5.10 5.98 -14.92
C VAL A 275 4.84 6.52 -13.52
N ALA A 276 4.33 5.66 -12.62
CA ALA A 276 3.94 6.09 -11.30
C ALA A 276 4.10 4.99 -10.25
N TYR A 277 4.33 5.42 -9.01
CA TYR A 277 4.35 4.59 -7.81
C TYR A 277 3.31 5.10 -6.82
N PHE A 278 2.39 4.23 -6.41
CA PHE A 278 1.31 4.52 -5.47
C PHE A 278 1.57 3.86 -4.12
N ALA A 279 1.32 4.58 -3.03
CA ALA A 279 1.51 4.07 -1.68
C ALA A 279 0.45 4.59 -0.69
N GLY A 280 0.40 3.95 0.49
CA GLY A 280 -0.37 4.35 1.67
C GLY A 280 0.53 4.69 2.85
N HIS A 281 0.20 4.16 4.04
CA HIS A 281 0.97 4.20 5.28
C HIS A 281 1.14 5.59 5.91
N ARG A 282 1.45 6.62 5.15
CA ARG A 282 1.47 7.99 5.64
C ARG A 282 0.09 8.61 5.46
N HIS A 283 -0.70 8.62 6.51
CA HIS A 283 -2.12 9.03 6.48
C HIS A 283 -2.37 10.42 5.90
N GLY A 284 -1.44 11.36 6.10
CA GLY A 284 -1.54 12.70 5.52
C GLY A 284 -1.35 12.76 3.99
N GLY A 285 -0.98 11.64 3.37
CA GLY A 285 -0.69 11.61 1.94
C GLY A 285 0.55 12.41 1.53
N GLY A 286 0.80 12.51 0.26
CA GLY A 286 1.87 13.33 -0.32
C GLY A 286 2.13 12.99 -1.78
N TYR A 287 2.68 13.95 -2.50
CA TYR A 287 3.03 13.79 -3.90
C TYR A 287 4.37 14.46 -4.20
N ALA A 288 5.17 13.79 -5.01
CA ALA A 288 6.34 14.39 -5.67
C ALA A 288 6.65 13.64 -6.97
N GLN A 289 7.12 14.37 -7.96
CA GLN A 289 7.76 13.80 -9.12
C GLN A 289 9.27 13.68 -8.85
N ASP A 290 9.85 12.55 -9.16
CA ASP A 290 11.31 12.38 -9.09
C ASP A 290 11.95 13.13 -10.26
N GLU A 291 12.82 14.10 -9.95
CA GLU A 291 13.43 14.98 -10.95
C GLU A 291 14.44 14.26 -11.84
N GLU A 292 15.00 13.14 -11.37
CA GLU A 292 15.97 12.35 -12.14
C GLU A 292 15.31 11.44 -13.16
N SER A 293 14.20 10.78 -12.76
CA SER A 293 13.55 9.76 -13.56
C SER A 293 12.21 10.20 -14.18
N GLY A 294 11.63 11.30 -13.69
CA GLY A 294 10.30 11.71 -14.09
C GLY A 294 9.17 10.88 -13.48
N ILE A 295 9.45 9.85 -12.70
CA ILE A 295 8.44 8.99 -12.07
C ILE A 295 7.61 9.78 -11.07
N HIS A 296 6.29 9.61 -11.13
CA HIS A 296 5.35 10.21 -10.19
C HIS A 296 5.17 9.33 -8.97
N HIS A 297 5.43 9.86 -7.77
CA HIS A 297 5.20 9.16 -6.50
C HIS A 297 4.03 9.80 -5.77
N LEU A 298 3.01 9.00 -5.48
CA LEU A 298 1.83 9.44 -4.75
C LEU A 298 1.61 8.53 -3.53
N THR A 299 1.59 9.14 -2.36
CA THR A 299 1.04 8.53 -1.14
C THR A 299 -0.39 9.04 -0.97
N VAL A 300 -1.37 8.15 -0.94
CA VAL A 300 -2.78 8.52 -0.82
C VAL A 300 -3.13 8.89 0.63
N GLN A 301 -4.14 9.73 0.80
CA GLN A 301 -4.61 10.12 2.12
C GLN A 301 -5.48 9.00 2.72
N ALA A 302 -5.40 8.83 4.04
CA ALA A 302 -6.12 7.80 4.78
C ALA A 302 -7.54 8.23 5.14
N PRO A 303 -8.57 7.43 4.82
CA PRO A 303 -9.93 7.69 5.31
C PRO A 303 -10.05 7.62 6.83
N LEU A 304 -9.17 6.89 7.51
CA LEU A 304 -9.09 6.83 8.97
C LEU A 304 -8.98 8.22 9.63
N THR A 305 -8.24 9.14 9.01
CA THR A 305 -7.85 10.42 9.63
C THR A 305 -8.41 11.64 8.91
N HIS A 306 -8.74 11.50 7.63
CA HIS A 306 -9.15 12.63 6.80
C HIS A 306 -10.61 12.54 6.31
N GLY A 307 -11.34 11.50 6.66
CA GLY A 307 -12.68 11.27 6.14
C GLY A 307 -12.64 10.57 4.78
N LEU A 308 -13.66 10.74 3.94
CA LEU A 308 -13.65 10.12 2.62
C LEU A 308 -12.41 10.53 1.83
N CYS A 309 -11.53 9.57 1.58
CA CYS A 309 -10.32 9.70 0.77
C CYS A 309 -10.17 8.48 -0.13
N ALA A 310 -10.43 8.65 -1.40
CA ALA A 310 -10.26 7.65 -2.44
C ALA A 310 -10.01 8.35 -3.78
N SER A 311 -9.63 7.63 -4.82
CA SER A 311 -9.46 8.21 -6.15
C SER A 311 -10.01 7.30 -7.22
N THR A 312 -10.51 7.89 -8.30
CA THR A 312 -10.63 7.23 -9.59
C THR A 312 -9.45 7.63 -10.46
N VAL A 313 -8.64 6.67 -10.88
CA VAL A 313 -7.48 6.90 -11.74
C VAL A 313 -7.84 6.53 -13.17
N LYS A 314 -7.83 7.49 -14.05
CA LYS A 314 -8.04 7.31 -15.51
C LYS A 314 -6.70 7.34 -16.21
N VAL A 315 -6.41 6.28 -16.95
CA VAL A 315 -5.14 6.10 -17.66
C VAL A 315 -5.33 6.41 -19.13
N TYR A 316 -4.55 7.35 -19.63
CA TYR A 316 -4.52 7.75 -21.04
C TYR A 316 -3.15 7.43 -21.65
N PRO A 317 -3.00 7.46 -22.98
CA PRO A 317 -1.72 7.10 -23.61
C PRO A 317 -0.51 7.94 -23.16
N ARG A 318 -0.72 9.18 -22.69
CA ARG A 318 0.37 10.11 -22.31
C ARG A 318 0.16 10.84 -20.99
N HIS A 319 -0.84 10.45 -20.22
CA HIS A 319 -1.06 11.01 -18.88
C HIS A 319 -1.97 10.12 -18.04
N LEU A 320 -1.93 10.32 -16.73
CA LEU A 320 -2.92 9.83 -15.79
C LEU A 320 -3.73 11.00 -15.25
N GLU A 321 -5.01 10.81 -15.04
CA GLU A 321 -5.87 11.71 -14.28
C GLU A 321 -6.35 11.00 -13.02
N LEU A 322 -5.97 11.53 -11.89
CA LEU A 322 -6.44 11.12 -10.58
C LEU A 322 -7.56 12.04 -10.13
N GLU A 323 -8.78 11.56 -10.14
CA GLU A 323 -9.94 12.27 -9.62
C GLU A 323 -10.12 11.89 -8.15
N GLY A 324 -9.78 12.80 -7.25
CA GLY A 324 -9.90 12.58 -5.81
C GLY A 324 -11.37 12.68 -5.34
N LEU A 325 -11.74 11.76 -4.45
CA LEU A 325 -13.03 11.75 -3.77
C LEU A 325 -12.88 12.29 -2.35
N GLY A 326 -13.83 13.11 -1.93
CA GLY A 326 -13.85 13.69 -0.58
C GLY A 326 -12.66 14.60 -0.32
N LYS A 327 -11.72 14.21 0.52
CA LYS A 327 -10.54 15.00 0.90
C LYS A 327 -9.28 14.62 0.11
N GLN A 328 -9.32 13.54 -0.65
CA GLN A 328 -8.21 13.17 -1.52
C GLN A 328 -8.00 14.21 -2.61
N HIS A 329 -6.75 14.66 -2.77
CA HIS A 329 -6.41 15.62 -3.82
C HIS A 329 -6.47 14.97 -5.21
N SER A 330 -6.87 15.77 -6.22
CA SER A 330 -6.80 15.37 -7.62
C SER A 330 -5.44 15.74 -8.21
N TYR A 331 -4.96 14.91 -9.15
CA TYR A 331 -3.67 15.11 -9.81
C TYR A 331 -3.77 14.79 -11.30
N ARG A 332 -2.86 15.35 -12.07
CA ARG A 332 -2.63 14.94 -13.45
C ARG A 332 -1.14 14.70 -13.68
N PHE A 333 -0.77 13.46 -13.95
CA PHE A 333 0.59 13.04 -14.22
C PHE A 333 0.81 12.99 -15.72
N ARG A 334 1.79 13.71 -16.23
CA ARG A 334 2.18 13.67 -17.65
C ARG A 334 3.46 12.88 -17.80
N PHE A 335 3.53 12.09 -18.86
CA PHE A 335 4.70 11.31 -19.22
C PHE A 335 4.79 11.21 -20.75
N ASP A 336 5.99 11.09 -21.27
CA ASP A 336 6.27 11.07 -22.73
C ASP A 336 6.17 9.65 -23.31
#